data_2394bbf2bce13ad38149dfcbfe6df0b4
#
_entry.id   2394bbf2bce13ad38149dfcbfe6df0b4
#
_cell.length_a   1.000
_cell.length_b   1.000
_cell.length_c   1.000
_cell.angle_alpha   90.00
_cell.angle_beta   90.00
_cell.angle_gamma   90.00
#
_symmetry.space_group_name_H-M   'P 1'
#
loop_
_entity.id
_entity.type
_entity.pdbx_description
1 polymer ?
#
loop_
_entity_poly.entity_id
_entity_poly.type
_entity_poly.pdbx_seq_one_letter_code
_entity_poly.pdbx_strand_id
1 'polypeptide(L)'
;MAVVRGHPTMPSRPFQQPWSPFEGLESLRNEMDRLFEIFAGTTQPSGIQQSAWMPRVDLLEHEQAFVLVADLPGMQQEDINVSVQDNVLTLEGKRTFEHTENGQGRSHYSERTSGTFCRRFLLSTAVNVEQITATYTHGVLEVHLPKVVEAQPKRIAVQASN
;
A
#
# COMPACT_ATOMS: atom_id res chain seq x y z
N MET A 1 -31.17 29.05 -72.20
CA MET A 1 -30.00 28.21 -72.01
C MET A 1 -28.99 29.04 -71.20
N ALA A 2 -29.00 28.91 -69.86
CA ALA A 2 -28.19 29.70 -68.94
C ALA A 2 -27.19 28.80 -68.29
N VAL A 3 -25.89 29.08 -68.51
CA VAL A 3 -24.76 28.32 -67.94
C VAL A 3 -24.43 28.91 -66.56
N VAL A 4 -24.64 28.17 -65.50
CA VAL A 4 -24.24 28.51 -64.13
C VAL A 4 -22.77 28.09 -63.94
N ARG A 5 -21.87 29.08 -63.74
CA ARG A 5 -20.48 28.85 -63.37
C ARG A 5 -20.40 28.57 -61.88
N GLY A 6 -19.94 27.36 -61.52
CA GLY A 6 -19.61 26.98 -60.16
C GLY A 6 -18.33 27.68 -59.70
N HIS A 7 -18.36 28.22 -58.46
CA HIS A 7 -17.19 28.77 -57.78
C HIS A 7 -16.43 27.63 -57.11
N PRO A 8 -15.09 27.62 -57.15
CA PRO A 8 -14.30 26.64 -56.44
C PRO A 8 -14.28 27.02 -54.95
N THR A 9 -14.72 26.09 -54.11
CA THR A 9 -14.58 26.17 -52.64
C THR A 9 -13.12 25.93 -52.27
N MET A 10 -12.48 26.90 -51.62
CA MET A 10 -11.15 26.74 -51.01
C MET A 10 -11.23 25.81 -49.80
N PRO A 11 -10.27 24.87 -49.62
CA PRO A 11 -10.17 24.08 -48.43
C PRO A 11 -9.73 24.95 -47.22
N SER A 12 -10.52 24.91 -46.18
CA SER A 12 -10.20 25.53 -44.90
C SER A 12 -8.96 24.88 -44.30
N ARG A 13 -7.94 25.68 -44.02
CA ARG A 13 -6.74 25.26 -43.31
C ARG A 13 -7.12 24.84 -41.88
N PRO A 14 -6.62 23.73 -41.35
CA PRO A 14 -6.81 23.39 -39.95
C PRO A 14 -6.09 24.41 -39.06
N PHE A 15 -6.84 24.93 -38.09
CA PHE A 15 -6.34 25.80 -37.04
C PHE A 15 -5.14 25.14 -36.37
N GLN A 16 -3.98 25.77 -36.44
CA GLN A 16 -2.81 25.37 -35.61
C GLN A 16 -3.20 25.64 -34.17
N GLN A 17 -3.22 24.58 -33.38
CA GLN A 17 -3.33 24.67 -31.94
C GLN A 17 -2.13 25.45 -31.40
N PRO A 18 -2.33 26.45 -30.53
CA PRO A 18 -1.24 27.16 -29.91
C PRO A 18 -0.48 26.19 -29.03
N TRP A 19 0.82 26.07 -29.28
CA TRP A 19 1.76 25.31 -28.46
C TRP A 19 1.75 25.87 -27.04
N SER A 20 1.15 25.13 -26.08
CA SER A 20 1.12 25.49 -24.68
C SER A 20 2.32 24.83 -23.98
N PRO A 21 3.30 25.60 -23.50
CA PRO A 21 4.48 25.04 -22.83
C PRO A 21 4.16 24.41 -21.45
N PHE A 22 2.90 24.47 -21.01
CA PHE A 22 2.46 24.01 -19.69
C PHE A 22 1.71 22.68 -19.70
N GLU A 23 1.36 22.12 -20.87
CA GLU A 23 0.67 20.79 -20.93
C GLU A 23 1.53 19.65 -20.39
N GLY A 24 2.84 19.76 -20.47
CA GLY A 24 3.78 18.77 -19.89
C GLY A 24 3.90 18.84 -18.37
N LEU A 25 3.60 20.00 -17.77
CA LEU A 25 3.70 20.19 -16.32
C LEU A 25 2.49 19.61 -15.57
N GLU A 26 1.32 19.61 -16.17
CA GLU A 26 0.13 18.99 -15.55
C GLU A 26 0.22 17.47 -15.54
N SER A 27 0.75 16.87 -16.60
CA SER A 27 0.99 15.42 -16.62
C SER A 27 2.08 15.00 -15.63
N LEU A 28 3.15 15.80 -15.50
CA LEU A 28 4.22 15.54 -14.52
C LEU A 28 3.72 15.70 -13.07
N ARG A 29 2.86 16.70 -12.83
CA ARG A 29 2.23 16.92 -11.52
C ARG A 29 1.30 15.75 -11.15
N ASN A 30 0.48 15.29 -12.09
CA ASN A 30 -0.39 14.13 -11.87
C ASN A 30 0.40 12.82 -11.65
N GLU A 31 1.57 12.68 -12.29
CA GLU A 31 2.47 11.54 -12.08
C GLU A 31 3.17 11.62 -10.72
N MET A 32 3.59 12.81 -10.30
CA MET A 32 4.14 13.05 -8.95
C MET A 32 3.09 12.85 -7.86
N ASP A 33 1.87 13.34 -8.04
CA ASP A 33 0.77 13.14 -7.09
C ASP A 33 0.45 11.63 -6.95
N ARG A 34 0.49 10.88 -8.05
CA ARG A 34 0.31 9.43 -8.06
C ARG A 34 1.44 8.69 -7.35
N LEU A 35 2.68 9.12 -7.55
CA LEU A 35 3.84 8.56 -6.84
C LEU A 35 3.80 8.91 -5.36
N PHE A 36 3.39 10.13 -5.03
CA PHE A 36 3.23 10.57 -3.65
C PHE A 36 2.11 9.80 -2.93
N GLU A 37 1.00 9.52 -3.60
CA GLU A 37 -0.07 8.67 -3.07
C GLU A 37 0.41 7.23 -2.83
N ILE A 38 1.21 6.66 -3.74
CA ILE A 38 1.81 5.32 -3.59
C ILE A 38 2.80 5.32 -2.42
N PHE A 39 3.60 6.38 -2.28
CA PHE A 39 4.62 6.49 -1.23
C PHE A 39 4.00 6.82 0.15
N ALA A 40 2.93 7.61 0.17
CA ALA A 40 2.19 7.94 1.39
C ALA A 40 1.25 6.80 1.84
N GLY A 41 1.15 5.70 1.09
CA GLY A 41 0.27 4.58 1.41
C GLY A 41 -1.22 4.91 1.29
N THR A 42 -1.58 5.97 0.55
CA THR A 42 -2.97 6.47 0.40
C THR A 42 -3.62 6.06 -0.92
N THR A 43 -2.99 5.17 -1.73
CA THR A 43 -3.63 4.68 -2.95
C THR A 43 -4.81 3.78 -2.61
N GLN A 44 -5.98 4.38 -2.51
CA GLN A 44 -7.23 3.65 -2.66
C GLN A 44 -7.46 3.46 -4.17
N PRO A 45 -7.61 2.23 -4.66
CA PRO A 45 -8.10 2.02 -6.02
C PRO A 45 -9.52 2.59 -6.10
N SER A 46 -9.69 3.60 -6.95
CA SER A 46 -10.97 4.24 -7.26
C SER A 46 -11.96 3.18 -7.76
N GLY A 47 -12.87 2.74 -6.91
CA GLY A 47 -13.92 1.80 -7.31
C GLY A 47 -14.65 1.08 -6.18
N ILE A 48 -14.14 1.07 -4.95
CA ILE A 48 -14.85 0.46 -3.82
C ILE A 48 -14.86 1.48 -2.69
N GLN A 49 -15.94 2.26 -2.59
CA GLN A 49 -16.33 2.98 -1.39
C GLN A 49 -16.83 2.00 -0.33
N GLN A 50 -16.00 1.08 0.08
CA GLN A 50 -16.12 0.49 1.40
C GLN A 50 -15.14 1.28 2.27
N SER A 51 -15.66 1.87 3.34
CA SER A 51 -14.83 2.50 4.36
C SER A 51 -13.80 1.46 4.81
N ALA A 52 -12.63 1.49 4.17
CA ALA A 52 -11.58 0.52 4.45
C ALA A 52 -11.20 0.74 5.92
N TRP A 53 -11.53 -0.23 6.77
CA TRP A 53 -11.05 -0.23 8.11
C TRP A 53 -9.52 -0.34 8.09
N MET A 54 -8.85 0.58 8.74
CA MET A 54 -7.39 0.61 8.79
C MET A 54 -6.97 0.38 10.25
N PRO A 55 -6.31 -0.74 10.57
CA PRO A 55 -5.82 -0.98 11.92
C PRO A 55 -4.72 0.01 12.29
N ARG A 56 -4.65 0.35 13.57
CA ARG A 56 -3.51 1.07 14.12
C ARG A 56 -2.35 0.12 14.28
N VAL A 57 -1.16 0.57 13.86
CA VAL A 57 0.04 -0.27 13.85
C VAL A 57 1.23 0.57 14.26
N ASP A 58 2.03 0.04 15.17
CA ASP A 58 3.35 0.54 15.50
C ASP A 58 4.41 -0.41 14.94
N LEU A 59 5.43 0.13 14.26
CA LEU A 59 6.60 -0.61 13.81
C LEU A 59 7.82 -0.02 14.51
N LEU A 60 8.42 -0.81 15.39
CA LEU A 60 9.58 -0.44 16.19
C LEU A 60 10.82 -1.11 15.60
N GLU A 61 11.88 -0.35 15.40
CA GLU A 61 13.18 -0.88 14.99
C GLU A 61 14.13 -0.92 16.19
N HIS A 62 14.58 -2.13 16.54
CA HIS A 62 15.62 -2.38 17.51
C HIS A 62 16.94 -2.72 16.81
N GLU A 63 18.02 -2.82 17.58
CA GLU A 63 19.34 -3.15 17.05
C GLU A 63 19.35 -4.48 16.28
N GLN A 64 18.68 -5.50 16.80
CA GLN A 64 18.71 -6.88 16.27
C GLN A 64 17.39 -7.33 15.62
N ALA A 65 16.31 -6.58 15.75
CA ALA A 65 14.99 -6.98 15.26
C ALA A 65 14.08 -5.79 14.99
N PHE A 66 13.07 -6.00 14.14
CA PHE A 66 11.87 -5.18 14.12
C PHE A 66 10.77 -5.84 14.94
N VAL A 67 9.93 -5.03 15.56
CA VAL A 67 8.72 -5.47 16.26
C VAL A 67 7.55 -4.69 15.70
N LEU A 68 6.58 -5.39 15.10
CA LEU A 68 5.32 -4.80 14.67
C LEU A 68 4.26 -5.13 15.71
N VAL A 69 3.51 -4.12 16.14
CA VAL A 69 2.35 -4.27 17.03
C VAL A 69 1.14 -3.71 16.31
N ALA A 70 0.05 -4.48 16.21
CA ALA A 70 -1.17 -4.06 15.52
C ALA A 70 -2.41 -4.32 16.36
N ASP A 71 -3.30 -3.32 16.43
CA ASP A 71 -4.60 -3.42 17.09
C ASP A 71 -5.64 -4.02 16.14
N LEU A 72 -6.02 -5.28 16.37
CA LEU A 72 -6.94 -6.05 15.53
C LEU A 72 -8.13 -6.59 16.34
N PRO A 73 -8.85 -5.75 17.10
CA PRO A 73 -9.92 -6.24 17.97
C PRO A 73 -11.08 -6.84 17.16
N GLY A 74 -11.57 -7.98 17.63
CA GLY A 74 -12.75 -8.67 17.05
C GLY A 74 -12.43 -9.44 15.76
N MET A 75 -11.17 -9.77 15.52
CA MET A 75 -10.74 -10.68 14.46
C MET A 75 -10.44 -12.06 15.00
N GLN A 76 -10.52 -13.06 14.16
CA GLN A 76 -10.01 -14.40 14.43
C GLN A 76 -8.59 -14.51 13.86
N GLN A 77 -7.78 -15.42 14.40
CA GLN A 77 -6.41 -15.65 13.95
C GLN A 77 -6.35 -16.03 12.46
N GLU A 78 -7.32 -16.77 11.96
CA GLU A 78 -7.47 -17.22 10.57
C GLU A 78 -7.78 -16.06 9.58
N ASP A 79 -8.27 -14.94 10.08
CA ASP A 79 -8.57 -13.74 9.28
C ASP A 79 -7.36 -12.81 9.14
N ILE A 80 -6.22 -13.14 9.75
CA ILE A 80 -5.01 -12.32 9.79
C ILE A 80 -3.92 -13.02 8.99
N ASN A 81 -3.34 -12.31 8.02
CA ASN A 81 -2.22 -12.79 7.23
C ASN A 81 -1.04 -11.83 7.34
N VAL A 82 0.15 -12.39 7.62
CA VAL A 82 1.42 -11.66 7.71
C VAL A 82 2.41 -12.30 6.76
N SER A 83 3.02 -11.52 5.90
CA SER A 83 4.03 -12.00 4.96
C SER A 83 5.19 -11.01 4.83
N VAL A 84 6.37 -11.52 4.50
CA VAL A 84 7.55 -10.70 4.19
C VAL A 84 8.11 -11.15 2.84
N GLN A 85 8.25 -10.21 1.92
CA GLN A 85 8.88 -10.43 0.64
C GLN A 85 9.66 -9.17 0.23
N ASP A 86 10.87 -9.33 -0.27
CA ASP A 86 11.73 -8.25 -0.77
C ASP A 86 11.86 -7.07 0.22
N ASN A 87 12.05 -7.37 1.50
CA ASN A 87 12.09 -6.41 2.61
C ASN A 87 10.78 -5.63 2.82
N VAL A 88 9.67 -6.07 2.25
CA VAL A 88 8.34 -5.51 2.50
C VAL A 88 7.57 -6.43 3.42
N LEU A 89 7.26 -5.94 4.61
CA LEU A 89 6.34 -6.59 5.54
C LEU A 89 4.91 -6.22 5.14
N THR A 90 4.08 -7.20 4.84
CA THR A 90 2.67 -7.03 4.52
C THR A 90 1.81 -7.62 5.62
N LEU A 91 0.91 -6.81 6.17
CA LEU A 91 -0.13 -7.22 7.11
C LEU A 91 -1.49 -6.99 6.45
N GLU A 92 -2.25 -8.04 6.26
CA GLU A 92 -3.58 -7.98 5.66
C GLU A 92 -4.58 -8.82 6.42
N GLY A 93 -5.84 -8.51 6.26
CA GLY A 93 -6.90 -9.29 6.90
C GLY A 93 -8.30 -8.76 6.57
N LYS A 94 -9.29 -9.47 7.12
CA LYS A 94 -10.70 -9.13 6.96
C LYS A 94 -11.40 -9.17 8.30
N ARG A 95 -11.98 -8.03 8.70
CA ARG A 95 -12.83 -7.94 9.88
C ARG A 95 -14.29 -7.93 9.48
N THR A 96 -15.05 -8.89 9.99
CA THR A 96 -16.50 -9.00 9.80
C THR A 96 -17.20 -8.85 11.13
N PHE A 97 -18.35 -8.18 11.13
CA PHE A 97 -19.28 -8.21 12.26
C PHE A 97 -20.56 -8.89 11.80
N GLU A 98 -21.00 -9.87 12.57
CA GLU A 98 -22.34 -10.38 12.39
C GLU A 98 -23.33 -9.28 12.82
N HIS A 99 -23.93 -8.64 11.84
CA HIS A 99 -25.17 -7.91 12.10
C HIS A 99 -26.24 -8.98 12.28
N THR A 100 -26.91 -8.97 13.40
CA THR A 100 -28.02 -9.88 13.65
C THR A 100 -29.15 -9.55 12.67
N GLU A 101 -29.06 -10.14 11.46
CA GLU A 101 -30.09 -9.99 10.40
C GLU A 101 -31.36 -10.76 10.70
N ASN A 102 -31.60 -11.17 11.93
CA ASN A 102 -32.85 -11.82 12.32
C ASN A 102 -34.04 -10.86 12.41
N GLY A 103 -34.03 -9.77 11.61
CA GLY A 103 -35.24 -8.99 11.28
C GLY A 103 -35.95 -8.26 12.43
N GLN A 104 -35.46 -8.31 13.67
CA GLN A 104 -36.12 -7.75 14.84
C GLN A 104 -35.38 -6.58 15.53
N GLY A 105 -34.20 -6.19 15.02
CA GLY A 105 -33.43 -5.09 15.58
C GLY A 105 -33.33 -3.89 14.63
N ARG A 106 -33.66 -2.69 15.08
CA ARG A 106 -33.31 -1.44 14.41
C ARG A 106 -31.93 -0.99 14.93
N SER A 107 -30.92 -0.92 14.04
CA SER A 107 -29.66 -0.28 14.41
C SER A 107 -29.90 1.24 14.54
N HIS A 108 -29.73 1.77 15.74
CA HIS A 108 -29.82 3.21 15.99
C HIS A 108 -28.49 3.92 15.86
N TYR A 109 -27.38 3.18 16.02
CA TYR A 109 -26.04 3.72 15.99
C TYR A 109 -25.06 2.62 15.56
N SER A 110 -24.15 2.90 14.64
CA SER A 110 -23.12 1.97 14.20
C SER A 110 -21.86 2.75 13.85
N GLU A 111 -20.87 2.68 14.73
CA GLU A 111 -19.55 3.29 14.54
C GLU A 111 -18.45 2.24 14.26
N ARG A 112 -18.81 0.96 14.41
CA ARG A 112 -17.88 -0.13 14.15
C ARG A 112 -17.69 -0.30 12.64
N THR A 113 -16.46 -0.15 12.17
CA THR A 113 -16.10 -0.38 10.77
C THR A 113 -15.69 -1.82 10.56
N SER A 114 -16.11 -2.42 9.46
CA SER A 114 -15.73 -3.75 8.99
C SER A 114 -15.13 -3.64 7.59
N GLY A 115 -14.49 -4.69 7.12
CA GLY A 115 -13.93 -4.74 5.78
C GLY A 115 -12.55 -5.37 5.75
N THR A 116 -11.95 -5.37 4.56
CA THR A 116 -10.59 -5.83 4.34
C THR A 116 -9.61 -4.69 4.53
N PHE A 117 -8.42 -5.01 5.02
CA PHE A 117 -7.31 -4.06 5.10
C PHE A 117 -6.03 -4.70 4.55
N CYS A 118 -5.12 -3.86 4.09
CA CYS A 118 -3.77 -4.23 3.72
C CYS A 118 -2.83 -3.09 4.12
N ARG A 119 -1.81 -3.42 4.94
CA ARG A 119 -0.75 -2.50 5.36
C ARG A 119 0.58 -3.05 4.89
N ARG A 120 1.41 -2.19 4.30
CA ARG A 120 2.76 -2.55 3.83
C ARG A 120 3.79 -1.64 4.48
N PHE A 121 4.88 -2.23 4.93
CA PHE A 121 5.98 -1.54 5.59
C PHE A 121 7.30 -1.95 4.95
N LEU A 122 8.04 -0.97 4.44
CA LEU A 122 9.38 -1.21 3.94
C LEU A 122 10.35 -1.30 5.14
N LEU A 123 11.04 -2.41 5.26
CA LEU A 123 12.05 -2.63 6.28
C LEU A 123 13.40 -2.09 5.80
N SER A 124 14.08 -1.35 6.67
CA SER A 124 15.39 -0.74 6.37
C SER A 124 16.51 -1.76 6.16
N THR A 125 16.32 -2.99 6.66
CA THR A 125 17.30 -4.08 6.65
C THR A 125 16.61 -5.40 6.40
N ALA A 126 17.31 -6.36 5.79
CA ALA A 126 16.81 -7.72 5.58
C ALA A 126 16.55 -8.44 6.92
N VAL A 127 15.47 -9.21 6.96
CA VAL A 127 15.09 -10.01 8.14
C VAL A 127 15.22 -11.51 7.85
N ASN A 128 15.49 -12.28 8.90
CA ASN A 128 15.53 -13.74 8.82
C ASN A 128 14.10 -14.30 8.85
N VAL A 129 13.58 -14.62 7.66
CA VAL A 129 12.18 -15.04 7.47
C VAL A 129 11.86 -16.32 8.25
N GLU A 130 12.84 -17.22 8.42
CA GLU A 130 12.66 -18.50 9.14
C GLU A 130 12.52 -18.32 10.66
N GLN A 131 12.94 -17.19 11.19
CA GLN A 131 12.90 -16.88 12.62
C GLN A 131 11.82 -15.85 12.99
N ILE A 132 10.96 -15.48 12.04
CA ILE A 132 9.83 -14.61 12.33
C ILE A 132 8.84 -15.34 13.24
N THR A 133 8.42 -14.68 14.30
CA THR A 133 7.37 -15.16 15.19
C THR A 133 6.24 -14.16 15.28
N ALA A 134 5.01 -14.66 15.36
CA ALA A 134 3.83 -13.82 15.52
C ALA A 134 2.95 -14.37 16.65
N THR A 135 2.47 -13.50 17.52
CA THR A 135 1.54 -13.83 18.60
C THR A 135 0.33 -12.92 18.51
N TYR A 136 -0.87 -13.50 18.68
CA TYR A 136 -2.12 -12.75 18.68
C TYR A 136 -2.85 -13.02 19.99
N THR A 137 -3.00 -11.98 20.81
CA THR A 137 -3.59 -12.09 22.16
C THR A 137 -4.43 -10.87 22.46
N HIS A 138 -5.66 -11.08 22.95
CA HIS A 138 -6.60 -10.02 23.35
C HIS A 138 -6.86 -8.96 22.26
N GLY A 139 -6.81 -9.34 20.98
CA GLY A 139 -7.02 -8.42 19.87
C GLY A 139 -5.79 -7.61 19.47
N VAL A 140 -4.63 -7.92 20.02
CA VAL A 140 -3.35 -7.31 19.65
C VAL A 140 -2.46 -8.37 18.99
N LEU A 141 -1.98 -8.06 17.79
CA LEU A 141 -0.99 -8.85 17.08
C LEU A 141 0.39 -8.24 17.33
N GLU A 142 1.33 -9.08 17.76
CA GLU A 142 2.75 -8.76 17.86
C GLU A 142 3.53 -9.65 16.91
N VAL A 143 4.37 -9.05 16.04
CA VAL A 143 5.23 -9.76 15.11
C VAL A 143 6.67 -9.37 15.39
N HIS A 144 7.50 -10.36 15.72
CA HIS A 144 8.93 -10.18 15.94
C HIS A 144 9.71 -10.64 14.70
N LEU A 145 10.51 -9.76 14.12
CA LEU A 145 11.24 -9.97 12.87
C LEU A 145 12.74 -9.78 13.12
N PRO A 146 13.49 -10.85 13.40
CA PRO A 146 14.95 -10.79 13.59
C PRO A 146 15.65 -10.31 12.32
N LYS A 147 16.59 -9.38 12.45
CA LYS A 147 17.44 -8.93 11.34
C LYS A 147 18.44 -10.04 10.97
N VAL A 148 18.77 -10.11 9.68
CA VAL A 148 19.87 -10.96 9.23
C VAL A 148 21.16 -10.42 9.84
N VAL A 149 21.86 -11.27 10.59
CA VAL A 149 23.19 -10.91 11.09
C VAL A 149 24.12 -10.89 9.87
N GLU A 150 24.53 -9.69 9.44
CA GLU A 150 25.60 -9.56 8.44
C GLU A 150 26.82 -10.30 8.98
N ALA A 151 27.32 -11.26 8.19
CA ALA A 151 28.56 -11.93 8.54
C ALA A 151 29.67 -10.86 8.67
N GLN A 152 30.11 -10.61 9.90
CA GLN A 152 31.19 -9.66 10.13
C GLN A 152 32.38 -10.04 9.23
N PRO A 153 33.04 -9.10 8.56
CA PRO A 153 34.16 -9.39 7.69
C PRO A 153 35.25 -10.12 8.50
N LYS A 154 35.48 -11.38 8.15
CA LYS A 154 36.47 -12.22 8.82
C LYS A 154 37.86 -11.69 8.48
N ARG A 155 38.57 -11.15 9.45
CA ARG A 155 39.98 -10.75 9.30
C ARG A 155 40.80 -12.01 8.99
N ILE A 156 41.36 -12.09 7.80
CA ILE A 156 42.26 -13.16 7.41
C ILE A 156 43.68 -12.75 7.80
N ALA A 157 44.29 -13.51 8.70
CA ALA A 157 45.70 -13.32 9.04
C ALA A 157 46.57 -13.82 7.89
N VAL A 158 47.39 -12.95 7.29
CA VAL A 158 48.38 -13.33 6.28
C VAL A 158 49.63 -13.79 7.02
N GLN A 159 50.01 -15.05 6.81
CA GLN A 159 51.30 -15.57 7.29
C GLN A 159 52.37 -15.31 6.25
N ALA A 160 53.46 -14.64 6.64
CA ALA A 160 54.64 -14.54 5.78
C ALA A 160 55.40 -15.88 5.82
N SER A 161 55.59 -16.50 4.65
CA SER A 161 56.48 -17.64 4.48
C SER A 161 57.88 -17.13 4.19
N ASN A 162 58.84 -17.48 5.00
CA ASN A 162 60.28 -17.22 4.74
C ASN A 162 60.87 -18.23 3.76
#